data_5e17ca850eb4cc86832064f4a3cb265d
#
_entry.id   5e17ca850eb4cc86832064f4a3cb265d
#
_cell.length_a   1.000
_cell.length_b   1.000
_cell.length_c   1.000
_cell.angle_alpha   90.00
_cell.angle_beta   90.00
_cell.angle_gamma   90.00
#
_symmetry.space_group_name_H-M   'P 1'
#
loop_
_entity.id
_entity.type
_entity.pdbx_description
1 polymer ?
#
loop_
_entity_poly.entity_id
_entity_poly.type
_entity_poly.pdbx_seq_one_letter_code
_entity_poly.pdbx_strand_id
1 'polypeptide(L)'
;MGNIVSKNGVTYFAPELVTKIFSLVNGHSSIAKLANQTPIPFTGTDVMTFSMDHEISIVGENAPKVNGGATVGSKRIVPVKFEYGLRVSDEFMYATEERQLNFLQTFMDGFSKKLARGFDIAAFHGLNPYSGTASTVVGDNHFDHDIAAGNVITFAAATADDNLDAAIKKVMDAEKAVTGLALAPAFGQAMGQIKAQGIALYPEFRFGGNPGTFVGMGCDVNTTVSFGGNNDRAIVGDFQNAFKWGYAKDIPLKVIEYGCPDNDTEAGDLQGHNQVYLRSEAFIGWGILDPGAFAKIAASNG
;
A
#
# COMPACT_ATOMS: atom_id res chain seq x y z
N MET A 1 8.71 -23.44 -24.46
CA MET A 1 9.10 -22.27 -25.28
C MET A 1 8.73 -20.99 -24.52
N GLY A 2 9.73 -20.27 -24.17
CA GLY A 2 9.89 -18.85 -23.87
C GLY A 2 8.80 -18.13 -23.07
N ASN A 3 8.95 -18.09 -21.75
CA ASN A 3 8.24 -17.17 -20.87
C ASN A 3 8.75 -15.71 -20.98
N ILE A 4 9.60 -15.43 -21.95
CA ILE A 4 10.24 -14.13 -22.18
C ILE A 4 9.96 -13.70 -23.61
N VAL A 5 9.30 -12.56 -23.78
CA VAL A 5 9.02 -11.98 -25.11
C VAL A 5 9.91 -10.76 -25.30
N SER A 6 10.80 -10.79 -26.29
CA SER A 6 11.60 -9.63 -26.69
C SER A 6 10.88 -8.84 -27.78
N LYS A 7 10.69 -7.55 -27.58
CA LYS A 7 10.18 -6.62 -28.57
C LYS A 7 11.01 -5.33 -28.56
N ASN A 8 11.65 -5.01 -29.67
CA ASN A 8 12.52 -3.83 -29.84
C ASN A 8 13.68 -3.74 -28.81
N GLY A 9 14.36 -4.86 -28.51
CA GLY A 9 15.47 -4.89 -27.56
C GLY A 9 15.06 -4.77 -26.09
N VAL A 10 13.77 -4.78 -25.79
CA VAL A 10 13.24 -4.82 -24.41
C VAL A 10 12.62 -6.19 -24.19
N THR A 11 13.12 -6.87 -23.18
CA THR A 11 12.61 -8.17 -22.75
C THR A 11 11.47 -7.93 -21.74
N TYR A 12 10.29 -8.46 -22.02
CA TYR A 12 9.12 -8.36 -21.13
C TYR A 12 8.86 -9.70 -20.45
N PHE A 13 8.36 -9.65 -19.24
CA PHE A 13 7.83 -10.85 -18.59
C PHE A 13 6.62 -11.38 -19.37
N ALA A 14 6.52 -12.71 -19.43
CA ALA A 14 5.32 -13.33 -19.94
C ALA A 14 4.09 -12.93 -19.11
N PRO A 15 2.88 -12.84 -19.69
CA PRO A 15 1.66 -12.45 -18.97
C PRO A 15 1.38 -13.27 -17.70
N GLU A 16 1.71 -14.56 -17.73
CA GLU A 16 1.59 -15.46 -16.56
C GLU A 16 2.47 -15.03 -15.37
N LEU A 17 3.69 -14.56 -15.67
CA LEU A 17 4.64 -14.07 -14.67
C LEU A 17 4.18 -12.72 -14.11
N VAL A 18 3.63 -11.83 -14.94
CA VAL A 18 3.05 -10.54 -14.50
C VAL A 18 1.87 -10.79 -13.56
N THR A 19 0.98 -11.73 -13.91
CA THR A 19 -0.16 -12.12 -13.04
C THR A 19 0.34 -12.66 -11.70
N LYS A 20 1.41 -13.46 -11.70
CA LYS A 20 2.04 -13.97 -10.47
C LYS A 20 2.61 -12.85 -9.60
N ILE A 21 3.25 -11.83 -10.20
CA ILE A 21 3.74 -10.65 -9.46
C ILE A 21 2.58 -9.96 -8.75
N PHE A 22 1.49 -9.67 -9.45
CA PHE A 22 0.33 -9.01 -8.86
C PHE A 22 -0.27 -9.81 -7.70
N SER A 23 -0.38 -11.13 -7.85
CA SER A 23 -0.87 -11.99 -6.76
C SER A 23 0.07 -12.02 -5.55
N LEU A 24 1.39 -11.98 -5.76
CA LEU A 24 2.38 -11.90 -4.69
C LEU A 24 2.36 -10.56 -3.98
N VAL A 25 2.20 -9.45 -4.70
CA VAL A 25 2.04 -8.12 -4.10
C VAL A 25 0.80 -8.10 -3.22
N ASN A 26 -0.35 -8.57 -3.73
CA ASN A 26 -1.58 -8.67 -2.95
C ASN A 26 -1.42 -9.54 -1.70
N GLY A 27 -0.57 -10.56 -1.75
CA GLY A 27 -0.28 -11.41 -0.60
C GLY A 27 0.61 -10.80 0.48
N HIS A 28 1.36 -9.71 0.17
CA HIS A 28 2.36 -9.12 1.07
C HIS A 28 2.10 -7.65 1.45
N SER A 29 1.19 -6.95 0.78
CA SER A 29 0.79 -5.58 1.08
C SER A 29 -0.48 -5.57 1.90
N SER A 30 -0.50 -4.80 3.00
CA SER A 30 -1.72 -4.57 3.79
C SER A 30 -2.77 -3.84 2.98
N ILE A 31 -2.38 -2.79 2.26
CA ILE A 31 -3.30 -2.01 1.43
C ILE A 31 -3.91 -2.87 0.33
N ALA A 32 -3.09 -3.67 -0.36
CA ALA A 32 -3.58 -4.53 -1.43
C ALA A 32 -4.53 -5.65 -0.95
N LYS A 33 -4.41 -6.06 0.33
CA LYS A 33 -5.35 -7.02 0.95
C LYS A 33 -6.66 -6.37 1.38
N LEU A 34 -6.60 -5.12 1.87
CA LEU A 34 -7.74 -4.43 2.46
C LEU A 34 -8.55 -3.64 1.44
N ALA A 35 -7.89 -3.08 0.41
CA ALA A 35 -8.50 -2.20 -0.58
C ALA A 35 -8.67 -2.89 -1.94
N ASN A 36 -9.73 -2.52 -2.65
CA ASN A 36 -10.01 -3.03 -3.98
C ASN A 36 -9.06 -2.42 -5.02
N GLN A 37 -8.45 -3.26 -5.84
CA GLN A 37 -7.63 -2.84 -6.97
C GLN A 37 -8.50 -2.35 -8.13
N THR A 38 -8.19 -1.18 -8.67
CA THR A 38 -8.84 -0.62 -9.86
C THR A 38 -7.78 -0.13 -10.84
N PRO A 39 -7.79 -0.52 -12.12
CA PRO A 39 -6.82 -0.02 -13.10
C PRO A 39 -6.80 1.52 -13.15
N ILE A 40 -5.61 2.10 -13.17
CA ILE A 40 -5.39 3.55 -13.22
C ILE A 40 -4.67 3.87 -14.53
N PRO A 41 -5.16 4.81 -15.35
CA PRO A 41 -4.46 5.25 -16.54
C PRO A 41 -3.06 5.80 -16.22
N PHE A 42 -2.09 5.59 -17.11
CA PHE A 42 -0.73 6.11 -16.91
C PHE A 42 -0.68 7.66 -16.80
N THR A 43 -1.62 8.34 -17.44
CA THR A 43 -1.78 9.80 -17.35
C THR A 43 -2.38 10.27 -16.02
N GLY A 44 -2.74 9.33 -15.16
CA GLY A 44 -3.53 9.60 -13.95
C GLY A 44 -5.03 9.61 -14.22
N THR A 45 -5.79 9.68 -13.15
CA THR A 45 -7.26 9.80 -13.18
C THR A 45 -7.71 10.80 -12.14
N ASP A 46 -8.74 11.58 -12.50
CA ASP A 46 -9.40 12.49 -11.56
C ASP A 46 -10.64 11.78 -11.02
N VAL A 47 -10.70 11.60 -9.71
CA VAL A 47 -11.86 11.04 -9.02
C VAL A 47 -12.65 12.19 -8.43
N MET A 48 -13.89 12.36 -8.88
CA MET A 48 -14.78 13.38 -8.35
C MET A 48 -15.31 12.96 -6.99
N THR A 49 -15.26 13.88 -6.03
CA THR A 49 -15.90 13.76 -4.73
C THR A 49 -17.08 14.73 -4.68
N PHE A 50 -18.18 14.28 -4.12
CA PHE A 50 -19.42 15.05 -4.04
C PHE A 50 -19.99 14.96 -2.63
N SER A 51 -20.27 16.10 -2.01
CA SER A 51 -20.96 16.18 -0.72
C SER A 51 -22.08 17.19 -0.77
N MET A 52 -23.19 16.88 -0.08
CA MET A 52 -24.33 17.78 0.13
C MET A 52 -24.14 18.57 1.41
N ASP A 53 -24.59 19.83 1.43
CA ASP A 53 -24.36 20.76 2.54
C ASP A 53 -25.21 20.43 3.78
N HIS A 54 -26.39 19.82 3.58
CA HIS A 54 -27.32 19.53 4.66
C HIS A 54 -28.25 18.35 4.32
N GLU A 55 -28.96 17.85 5.33
CA GLU A 55 -29.94 16.76 5.23
C GLU A 55 -31.15 17.11 4.40
N ILE A 56 -31.89 16.06 3.98
CA ILE A 56 -33.16 16.22 3.23
C ILE A 56 -34.20 16.83 4.14
N SER A 57 -34.84 17.90 3.66
CA SER A 57 -35.95 18.53 4.37
C SER A 57 -37.28 17.83 4.11
N ILE A 58 -38.07 17.63 5.15
CA ILE A 58 -39.50 17.24 5.04
C ILE A 58 -40.34 18.51 4.85
N VAL A 59 -41.03 18.59 3.72
CA VAL A 59 -41.79 19.78 3.35
C VAL A 59 -43.28 19.46 3.42
N GLY A 60 -44.04 20.26 4.16
CA GLY A 60 -45.50 20.16 4.24
C GLY A 60 -46.18 20.70 2.99
N GLU A 61 -47.52 20.46 2.88
CA GLU A 61 -48.32 21.00 1.81
C GLU A 61 -48.27 22.54 1.84
N ASN A 62 -47.99 23.18 0.69
CA ASN A 62 -47.84 24.64 0.52
C ASN A 62 -46.63 25.27 1.28
N ALA A 63 -45.72 24.49 1.88
CA ALA A 63 -44.53 25.05 2.52
C ALA A 63 -43.44 25.38 1.47
N PRO A 64 -42.59 26.38 1.73
CA PRO A 64 -41.46 26.72 0.85
C PRO A 64 -40.45 25.58 0.81
N LYS A 65 -39.89 25.34 -0.37
CA LYS A 65 -38.82 24.37 -0.55
C LYS A 65 -37.49 24.94 -0.03
N VAL A 66 -36.74 24.09 0.68
CA VAL A 66 -35.38 24.43 1.11
C VAL A 66 -34.42 24.23 -0.07
N ASN A 67 -33.56 25.20 -0.30
CA ASN A 67 -32.51 25.11 -1.32
C ASN A 67 -31.26 24.50 -0.69
N GLY A 68 -30.73 23.45 -1.31
CA GLY A 68 -29.48 22.82 -0.91
C GLY A 68 -28.33 23.27 -1.80
N GLY A 69 -27.13 23.28 -1.23
CA GLY A 69 -25.88 23.39 -1.95
C GLY A 69 -25.15 22.05 -2.01
N ALA A 70 -24.16 21.97 -2.89
CA ALA A 70 -23.29 20.82 -2.99
C ALA A 70 -21.85 21.27 -3.24
N THR A 71 -20.91 20.61 -2.57
CA THR A 71 -19.50 20.79 -2.80
C THR A 71 -18.98 19.68 -3.71
N VAL A 72 -18.40 20.06 -4.85
CA VAL A 72 -17.76 19.16 -5.80
C VAL A 72 -16.27 19.35 -5.69
N GLY A 73 -15.57 18.31 -5.28
CA GLY A 73 -14.11 18.24 -5.27
C GLY A 73 -13.62 17.24 -6.31
N SER A 74 -12.32 17.26 -6.59
CA SER A 74 -11.66 16.20 -7.34
C SER A 74 -10.32 15.85 -6.68
N LYS A 75 -10.05 14.56 -6.52
CA LYS A 75 -8.74 14.06 -6.10
C LYS A 75 -8.06 13.47 -7.34
N ARG A 76 -6.91 14.03 -7.70
CA ARG A 76 -6.11 13.50 -8.80
C ARG A 76 -5.22 12.38 -8.30
N ILE A 77 -5.30 11.22 -8.93
CA ILE A 77 -4.46 10.06 -8.69
C ILE A 77 -3.43 9.97 -9.81
N VAL A 78 -2.16 10.11 -9.47
CA VAL A 78 -1.04 10.01 -10.41
C VAL A 78 -0.21 8.78 -10.07
N PRO A 79 0.13 7.92 -11.05
CA PRO A 79 0.98 6.76 -10.81
C PRO A 79 2.39 7.16 -10.38
N VAL A 80 2.88 6.53 -9.31
CA VAL A 80 4.24 6.65 -8.81
C VAL A 80 5.05 5.49 -9.35
N LYS A 81 6.28 5.74 -9.79
CA LYS A 81 7.21 4.74 -10.29
C LYS A 81 7.99 4.11 -9.14
N PHE A 82 7.92 2.80 -9.02
CA PHE A 82 8.77 1.97 -8.17
C PHE A 82 9.76 1.22 -9.05
N GLU A 83 11.02 1.20 -8.66
CA GLU A 83 12.09 0.60 -9.45
C GLU A 83 13.00 -0.23 -8.56
N TYR A 84 13.45 -1.36 -9.09
CA TYR A 84 14.51 -2.17 -8.49
C TYR A 84 15.36 -2.78 -9.59
N GLY A 85 16.67 -2.70 -9.43
CA GLY A 85 17.60 -3.29 -10.36
C GLY A 85 18.78 -3.93 -9.65
N LEU A 86 19.46 -4.81 -10.36
CA LEU A 86 20.68 -5.46 -9.86
C LEU A 86 21.62 -5.78 -11.03
N ARG A 87 22.91 -5.74 -10.74
CA ARG A 87 23.97 -6.22 -11.64
C ARG A 87 24.11 -7.72 -11.50
N VAL A 88 24.25 -8.40 -12.62
CA VAL A 88 24.61 -9.83 -12.70
C VAL A 88 25.75 -10.02 -13.69
N SER A 89 26.54 -11.10 -13.55
CA SER A 89 27.56 -11.46 -14.52
C SER A 89 26.93 -11.72 -15.88
N ASP A 90 27.59 -11.33 -16.97
CA ASP A 90 27.13 -11.63 -18.34
C ASP A 90 27.13 -13.13 -18.64
N GLU A 91 27.90 -13.94 -17.90
CA GLU A 91 27.86 -15.41 -17.94
C GLU A 91 26.43 -15.94 -17.68
N PHE A 92 25.60 -15.16 -16.98
CA PHE A 92 24.18 -15.46 -16.83
C PHE A 92 23.44 -15.56 -18.18
N MET A 93 23.82 -14.74 -19.16
CA MET A 93 23.21 -14.75 -20.50
C MET A 93 23.59 -16.02 -21.28
N TYR A 94 24.71 -16.67 -20.91
CA TYR A 94 25.18 -17.93 -21.49
C TYR A 94 24.75 -19.17 -20.69
N ALA A 95 24.07 -18.98 -19.55
CA ALA A 95 23.54 -20.08 -18.76
C ALA A 95 22.42 -20.83 -19.49
N THR A 96 22.15 -22.05 -19.06
CA THR A 96 21.01 -22.81 -19.60
C THR A 96 19.68 -22.08 -19.34
N GLU A 97 18.70 -22.23 -20.27
CA GLU A 97 17.37 -21.62 -20.14
C GLU A 97 16.73 -21.90 -18.79
N GLU A 98 16.89 -23.09 -18.23
CA GLU A 98 16.37 -23.47 -16.93
C GLU A 98 16.98 -22.63 -15.79
N ARG A 99 18.29 -22.40 -15.81
CA ARG A 99 18.98 -21.57 -14.81
C ARG A 99 18.54 -20.10 -14.92
N GLN A 100 18.45 -19.60 -16.14
CA GLN A 100 17.95 -18.22 -16.39
C GLN A 100 16.53 -18.08 -15.87
N LEU A 101 15.64 -19.04 -16.16
CA LEU A 101 14.24 -19.01 -15.72
C LEU A 101 14.13 -19.06 -14.20
N ASN A 102 14.86 -19.95 -13.53
CA ASN A 102 14.85 -20.05 -12.07
C ASN A 102 15.36 -18.78 -11.39
N PHE A 103 16.40 -18.16 -11.93
CA PHE A 103 16.91 -16.90 -11.41
C PHE A 103 15.91 -15.77 -11.59
N LEU A 104 15.31 -15.64 -12.77
CA LEU A 104 14.29 -14.63 -13.06
C LEU A 104 13.05 -14.79 -12.16
N GLN A 105 12.59 -16.02 -11.92
CA GLN A 105 11.50 -16.30 -10.98
C GLN A 105 11.86 -15.85 -9.56
N THR A 106 13.06 -16.18 -9.09
CA THR A 106 13.52 -15.75 -7.75
C THR A 106 13.63 -14.23 -7.65
N PHE A 107 14.17 -13.59 -8.68
CA PHE A 107 14.22 -12.12 -8.75
C PHE A 107 12.82 -11.50 -8.68
N MET A 108 11.86 -12.07 -9.41
CA MET A 108 10.49 -11.59 -9.43
C MET A 108 9.77 -11.77 -8.10
N ASP A 109 9.96 -12.90 -7.43
CA ASP A 109 9.41 -13.15 -6.09
C ASP A 109 9.99 -12.14 -5.08
N GLY A 110 11.27 -11.86 -5.17
CA GLY A 110 11.96 -10.83 -4.37
C GLY A 110 11.45 -9.42 -4.67
N PHE A 111 11.36 -9.06 -5.95
CA PHE A 111 10.84 -7.78 -6.41
C PHE A 111 9.41 -7.55 -5.94
N SER A 112 8.52 -8.54 -6.09
CA SER A 112 7.12 -8.44 -5.68
C SER A 112 6.96 -8.15 -4.19
N LYS A 113 7.75 -8.82 -3.33
CA LYS A 113 7.76 -8.59 -1.88
C LYS A 113 8.24 -7.18 -1.54
N LYS A 114 9.30 -6.71 -2.20
CA LYS A 114 9.84 -5.36 -2.02
C LYS A 114 8.88 -4.29 -2.53
N LEU A 115 8.23 -4.55 -3.66
CA LEU A 115 7.21 -3.66 -4.24
C LEU A 115 6.01 -3.52 -3.31
N ALA A 116 5.48 -4.63 -2.79
CA ALA A 116 4.39 -4.64 -1.83
C ALA A 116 4.71 -3.80 -0.59
N ARG A 117 5.89 -4.06 0.00
CA ARG A 117 6.38 -3.29 1.15
C ARG A 117 6.57 -1.81 0.80
N GLY A 118 7.15 -1.52 -0.36
CA GLY A 118 7.40 -0.15 -0.82
C GLY A 118 6.13 0.64 -1.06
N PHE A 119 5.12 0.00 -1.62
CA PHE A 119 3.81 0.58 -1.82
C PHE A 119 3.13 0.94 -0.49
N ASP A 120 3.09 0.01 0.46
CA ASP A 120 2.54 0.27 1.79
C ASP A 120 3.24 1.44 2.49
N ILE A 121 4.58 1.46 2.50
CA ILE A 121 5.37 2.54 3.12
C ILE A 121 5.06 3.89 2.48
N ALA A 122 5.00 3.94 1.15
CA ALA A 122 4.71 5.18 0.44
C ALA A 122 3.28 5.67 0.70
N ALA A 123 2.30 4.77 0.72
CA ALA A 123 0.90 5.14 0.90
C ALA A 123 0.55 5.42 2.37
N PHE A 124 1.13 4.72 3.35
CA PHE A 124 0.90 5.01 4.77
C PHE A 124 1.63 6.28 5.21
N HIS A 125 2.90 6.43 4.87
CA HIS A 125 3.79 7.40 5.49
C HIS A 125 4.37 8.46 4.53
N GLY A 126 4.14 8.35 3.22
CA GLY A 126 4.72 9.26 2.24
C GLY A 126 6.25 9.18 2.11
N LEU A 127 6.85 8.08 2.60
CA LEU A 127 8.29 7.90 2.63
C LEU A 127 8.80 7.19 1.37
N ASN A 128 10.01 7.52 0.95
CA ASN A 128 10.76 6.71 0.00
C ASN A 128 11.25 5.43 0.70
N PRO A 129 10.83 4.24 0.25
CA PRO A 129 11.19 2.97 0.91
C PRO A 129 12.68 2.69 1.00
N TYR A 130 13.48 3.22 0.06
CA TYR A 130 14.93 3.06 0.02
C TYR A 130 15.65 3.92 1.06
N SER A 131 15.34 5.21 1.10
CA SER A 131 16.02 6.17 1.99
C SER A 131 15.36 6.33 3.36
N GLY A 132 14.09 5.93 3.51
CA GLY A 132 13.30 6.17 4.72
C GLY A 132 12.95 7.65 4.96
N THR A 133 13.16 8.51 3.97
CA THR A 133 12.87 9.96 4.05
C THR A 133 11.62 10.32 3.26
N ALA A 134 11.02 11.48 3.56
CA ALA A 134 9.84 11.96 2.85
C ALA A 134 10.08 12.03 1.33
N SER A 135 9.12 11.51 0.57
CA SER A 135 9.17 11.49 -0.89
C SER A 135 8.46 12.69 -1.49
N THR A 136 9.19 13.53 -2.20
CA THR A 136 8.60 14.67 -2.94
C THR A 136 7.68 14.23 -4.09
N VAL A 137 7.84 12.98 -4.57
CA VAL A 137 7.00 12.42 -5.64
C VAL A 137 5.63 12.01 -5.10
N VAL A 138 5.58 11.47 -3.89
CA VAL A 138 4.32 11.12 -3.19
C VAL A 138 3.63 12.39 -2.68
N GLY A 139 4.42 13.36 -2.19
CA GLY A 139 3.91 14.60 -1.58
C GLY A 139 2.98 14.28 -0.41
N ASP A 140 1.84 14.95 -0.38
CA ASP A 140 0.85 14.84 0.71
C ASP A 140 -0.14 13.67 0.53
N ASN A 141 0.03 12.83 -0.49
CA ASN A 141 -0.91 11.74 -0.79
C ASN A 141 -0.60 10.48 0.02
N HIS A 142 -0.73 10.57 1.35
CA HIS A 142 -0.50 9.46 2.28
C HIS A 142 -1.33 9.59 3.56
N PHE A 143 -1.56 8.47 4.25
CA PHE A 143 -2.44 8.42 5.42
C PHE A 143 -1.97 9.30 6.59
N ASP A 144 -0.67 9.41 6.83
CA ASP A 144 -0.15 10.24 7.94
C ASP A 144 -0.43 11.73 7.76
N HIS A 145 -0.53 12.20 6.50
CA HIS A 145 -0.91 13.56 6.18
C HIS A 145 -2.43 13.74 6.17
N ASP A 146 -3.15 12.84 5.50
CA ASP A 146 -4.58 13.01 5.23
C ASP A 146 -5.46 12.73 6.46
N ILE A 147 -5.04 11.86 7.40
CA ILE A 147 -5.82 11.61 8.63
C ILE A 147 -5.69 12.81 9.58
N ALA A 148 -6.81 13.47 9.83
CA ALA A 148 -6.87 14.63 10.72
C ALA A 148 -6.44 14.29 12.16
N ALA A 149 -5.82 15.22 12.85
CA ALA A 149 -5.38 15.05 14.25
C ALA A 149 -6.53 14.64 15.21
N GLY A 150 -7.76 15.06 14.94
CA GLY A 150 -8.96 14.67 15.68
C GLY A 150 -9.35 13.18 15.55
N ASN A 151 -8.82 12.50 14.53
CA ASN A 151 -9.03 11.07 14.27
C ASN A 151 -7.82 10.21 14.70
N VAL A 152 -6.89 10.77 15.49
CA VAL A 152 -5.77 10.04 16.07
C VAL A 152 -6.10 9.65 17.49
N ILE A 153 -5.99 8.37 17.80
CA ILE A 153 -6.20 7.79 19.12
C ILE A 153 -4.83 7.48 19.74
N THR A 154 -4.63 7.84 21.00
CA THR A 154 -3.40 7.50 21.71
C THR A 154 -3.37 6.02 22.07
N PHE A 155 -2.34 5.32 21.66
CA PHE A 155 -2.15 3.89 21.95
C PHE A 155 -1.79 3.65 23.41
N ALA A 156 -2.52 2.72 24.05
CA ALA A 156 -2.19 2.15 25.35
C ALA A 156 -2.25 0.61 25.24
N ALA A 157 -1.12 -0.05 25.45
CA ALA A 157 -1.02 -1.50 25.23
C ALA A 157 -1.92 -2.34 26.14
N ALA A 158 -2.23 -1.84 27.34
CA ALA A 158 -3.09 -2.52 28.30
C ALA A 158 -4.58 -2.50 27.91
N THR A 159 -4.98 -1.56 27.08
CA THR A 159 -6.36 -1.30 26.62
C THR A 159 -6.39 -1.14 25.10
N ALA A 160 -5.69 -2.02 24.39
CA ALA A 160 -5.59 -1.95 22.93
C ALA A 160 -6.96 -2.19 22.26
N ASP A 161 -7.84 -2.97 22.85
CA ASP A 161 -9.22 -3.17 22.42
C ASP A 161 -10.08 -1.90 22.57
N ASP A 162 -9.99 -1.20 23.71
CA ASP A 162 -10.66 0.10 23.89
C ASP A 162 -10.15 1.14 22.87
N ASN A 163 -8.83 1.11 22.56
CA ASN A 163 -8.28 2.00 21.56
C ASN A 163 -8.83 1.68 20.15
N LEU A 164 -9.01 0.39 19.83
CA LEU A 164 -9.61 -0.04 18.57
C LEU A 164 -11.06 0.42 18.50
N ASP A 165 -11.85 0.19 19.54
CA ASP A 165 -13.24 0.65 19.63
C ASP A 165 -13.35 2.17 19.48
N ALA A 166 -12.47 2.92 20.11
CA ALA A 166 -12.44 4.38 19.98
C ALA A 166 -12.12 4.83 18.55
N ALA A 167 -11.22 4.13 17.85
CA ALA A 167 -10.90 4.42 16.45
C ALA A 167 -12.07 4.07 15.53
N ILE A 168 -12.69 2.91 15.70
CA ILE A 168 -13.90 2.51 14.96
C ILE A 168 -15.02 3.52 15.20
N LYS A 169 -15.23 3.92 16.47
CA LYS A 169 -16.25 4.92 16.80
C LYS A 169 -16.03 6.24 16.07
N LYS A 170 -14.79 6.72 15.93
CA LYS A 170 -14.48 7.95 15.18
C LYS A 170 -14.94 7.86 13.72
N VAL A 171 -14.72 6.71 13.07
CA VAL A 171 -15.15 6.50 11.68
C VAL A 171 -16.68 6.40 11.59
N MET A 172 -17.32 5.71 12.55
CA MET A 172 -18.78 5.58 12.60
C MET A 172 -19.48 6.90 12.93
N ASP A 173 -18.92 7.72 13.82
CA ASP A 173 -19.45 9.07 14.14
C ASP A 173 -19.41 10.00 12.90
N ALA A 174 -18.52 9.72 11.94
CA ALA A 174 -18.49 10.38 10.62
C ALA A 174 -19.44 9.73 9.59
N GLU A 175 -20.33 8.82 10.04
CA GLU A 175 -21.30 8.09 9.19
C GLU A 175 -20.62 7.24 8.09
N LYS A 176 -19.41 6.73 8.37
CA LYS A 176 -18.65 5.88 7.46
C LYS A 176 -18.57 4.45 7.97
N ALA A 177 -18.44 3.50 7.04
CA ALA A 177 -18.24 2.10 7.38
C ALA A 177 -16.76 1.82 7.68
N VAL A 178 -16.50 0.82 8.52
CA VAL A 178 -15.15 0.26 8.70
C VAL A 178 -15.08 -1.07 7.96
N THR A 179 -14.25 -1.13 6.92
CA THR A 179 -14.10 -2.34 6.10
C THR A 179 -12.75 -3.03 6.33
N GLY A 180 -11.78 -2.32 6.94
CA GLY A 180 -10.46 -2.87 7.11
C GLY A 180 -9.65 -2.29 8.28
N LEU A 181 -8.73 -3.13 8.75
CA LEU A 181 -7.82 -2.86 9.86
C LEU A 181 -6.39 -3.19 9.41
N ALA A 182 -5.54 -2.18 9.27
CA ALA A 182 -4.10 -2.36 9.07
C ALA A 182 -3.40 -2.18 10.44
N LEU A 183 -2.80 -3.25 10.95
CA LEU A 183 -2.26 -3.30 12.31
C LEU A 183 -0.74 -3.47 12.30
N ALA A 184 -0.04 -2.74 13.16
CA ALA A 184 1.36 -3.02 13.43
C ALA A 184 1.49 -4.28 14.31
N PRO A 185 2.62 -5.04 14.22
CA PRO A 185 2.84 -6.22 15.05
C PRO A 185 2.74 -5.94 16.55
N ALA A 186 3.18 -4.75 17.01
CA ALA A 186 3.07 -4.35 18.40
C ALA A 186 1.61 -4.20 18.87
N PHE A 187 0.72 -3.73 17.99
CA PHE A 187 -0.71 -3.66 18.27
C PHE A 187 -1.34 -5.05 18.33
N GLY A 188 -1.08 -5.91 17.34
CA GLY A 188 -1.55 -7.30 17.36
C GLY A 188 -1.06 -8.05 18.60
N GLN A 189 0.20 -7.87 19.01
CA GLN A 189 0.72 -8.45 20.23
C GLN A 189 -0.03 -7.94 21.49
N ALA A 190 -0.31 -6.64 21.59
CA ALA A 190 -1.06 -6.06 22.68
C ALA A 190 -2.47 -6.66 22.77
N MET A 191 -3.20 -6.74 21.63
CA MET A 191 -4.50 -7.40 21.55
C MET A 191 -4.46 -8.85 22.06
N GLY A 192 -3.48 -9.64 21.62
CA GLY A 192 -3.32 -11.05 22.03
C GLY A 192 -2.96 -11.22 23.52
N GLN A 193 -2.49 -10.18 24.20
CA GLN A 193 -2.16 -10.22 25.64
C GLN A 193 -3.34 -9.88 26.55
N ILE A 194 -4.42 -9.31 26.03
CA ILE A 194 -5.61 -8.96 26.82
C ILE A 194 -6.30 -10.22 27.30
N LYS A 195 -6.55 -10.27 28.61
CA LYS A 195 -7.15 -11.42 29.28
C LYS A 195 -8.26 -10.99 30.22
N ALA A 196 -9.36 -11.78 30.23
CA ALA A 196 -10.37 -11.70 31.27
C ALA A 196 -10.32 -13.00 32.09
N GLN A 197 -10.18 -12.88 33.41
CA GLN A 197 -10.11 -14.03 34.33
C GLN A 197 -9.06 -15.09 33.94
N GLY A 198 -7.92 -14.66 33.35
CA GLY A 198 -6.84 -15.55 32.91
C GLY A 198 -7.01 -16.12 31.50
N ILE A 199 -8.16 -15.96 30.86
CA ILE A 199 -8.47 -16.42 29.50
C ILE A 199 -8.17 -15.28 28.51
N ALA A 200 -7.46 -15.58 27.40
CA ALA A 200 -7.22 -14.60 26.34
C ALA A 200 -8.53 -14.27 25.63
N LEU A 201 -8.84 -12.98 25.52
CA LEU A 201 -10.04 -12.51 24.82
C LEU A 201 -9.89 -12.59 23.31
N TYR A 202 -8.68 -12.33 22.79
CA TYR A 202 -8.37 -12.31 21.36
C TYR A 202 -7.26 -13.31 21.03
N PRO A 203 -7.55 -14.64 21.09
CA PRO A 203 -6.55 -15.68 20.91
C PRO A 203 -5.96 -15.69 19.48
N GLU A 204 -6.68 -15.19 18.49
CA GLU A 204 -6.28 -15.09 17.08
C GLU A 204 -5.05 -14.20 16.85
N PHE A 205 -4.79 -13.21 17.73
CA PHE A 205 -3.62 -12.35 17.68
C PHE A 205 -2.43 -12.88 18.50
N ARG A 206 -2.60 -14.00 19.22
CA ARG A 206 -1.51 -14.53 20.04
C ARG A 206 -0.41 -15.15 19.19
N PHE A 207 0.81 -15.12 19.74
CA PHE A 207 2.00 -15.72 19.13
C PHE A 207 2.31 -15.23 17.70
N GLY A 208 1.97 -13.97 17.40
CA GLY A 208 2.18 -13.38 16.08
C GLY A 208 1.12 -13.76 15.05
N GLY A 209 -0.07 -14.14 15.50
CA GLY A 209 -1.18 -14.46 14.62
C GLY A 209 -1.59 -13.26 13.74
N ASN A 210 -1.93 -13.55 12.50
CA ASN A 210 -2.54 -12.61 11.55
C ASN A 210 -3.84 -13.23 11.05
N PRO A 211 -5.00 -12.85 11.63
CA PRO A 211 -6.25 -13.57 11.39
C PRO A 211 -6.82 -13.35 9.97
N GLY A 212 -6.34 -12.35 9.21
CA GLY A 212 -6.87 -12.00 7.89
C GLY A 212 -8.25 -11.33 7.93
N THR A 213 -9.10 -11.68 8.90
CA THR A 213 -10.38 -11.03 9.19
C THR A 213 -10.60 -10.98 10.69
N PHE A 214 -11.13 -9.86 11.18
CA PHE A 214 -11.47 -9.66 12.58
C PHE A 214 -12.86 -9.04 12.68
N VAL A 215 -13.78 -9.73 13.36
CA VAL A 215 -15.20 -9.31 13.52
C VAL A 215 -15.87 -8.92 12.20
N GLY A 216 -15.57 -9.66 11.12
CA GLY A 216 -16.13 -9.41 9.77
C GLY A 216 -15.43 -8.32 8.96
N MET A 217 -14.46 -7.61 9.54
CA MET A 217 -13.61 -6.63 8.84
C MET A 217 -12.34 -7.32 8.32
N GLY A 218 -11.82 -6.89 7.18
CA GLY A 218 -10.50 -7.31 6.72
C GLY A 218 -9.43 -6.89 7.73
N CYS A 219 -8.50 -7.77 8.05
CA CYS A 219 -7.44 -7.48 9.01
C CYS A 219 -6.08 -7.94 8.47
N ASP A 220 -5.08 -7.10 8.56
CA ASP A 220 -3.70 -7.48 8.24
C ASP A 220 -2.71 -6.92 9.26
N VAL A 221 -1.87 -7.80 9.79
CA VAL A 221 -0.79 -7.43 10.71
C VAL A 221 0.51 -7.34 9.93
N ASN A 222 1.04 -6.12 9.78
CA ASN A 222 2.20 -5.87 8.94
C ASN A 222 3.16 -4.83 9.58
N THR A 223 4.45 -5.04 9.39
CA THR A 223 5.48 -4.12 9.88
C THR A 223 5.51 -2.79 9.14
N THR A 224 4.86 -2.68 7.99
CA THR A 224 4.80 -1.45 7.20
C THR A 224 3.99 -0.34 7.86
N VAL A 225 3.03 -0.71 8.72
CA VAL A 225 2.18 0.25 9.47
C VAL A 225 2.99 1.10 10.48
N SER A 226 4.13 0.58 10.97
CA SER A 226 5.02 1.29 11.91
C SER A 226 6.43 1.47 11.38
N PHE A 227 6.57 1.73 10.08
CA PHE A 227 7.86 1.87 9.42
C PHE A 227 8.55 3.22 9.73
N GLY A 228 9.90 3.23 9.73
CA GLY A 228 10.70 4.45 9.81
C GLY A 228 10.77 5.11 11.19
N GLY A 229 10.51 4.36 12.28
CA GLY A 229 10.46 4.93 13.63
C GLY A 229 9.15 5.67 13.92
N ASN A 230 8.18 5.57 13.04
CA ASN A 230 6.84 6.08 13.20
C ASN A 230 6.15 5.39 14.40
N ASN A 231 5.37 6.16 15.15
CA ASN A 231 4.64 5.69 16.32
C ASN A 231 3.28 5.07 16.00
N ASP A 232 2.95 4.90 14.71
CA ASP A 232 1.68 4.32 14.30
C ASP A 232 1.56 2.86 14.71
N ARG A 233 0.39 2.50 15.21
CA ARG A 233 0.06 1.16 15.71
C ARG A 233 -1.07 0.52 14.94
N ALA A 234 -2.04 1.31 14.45
CA ALA A 234 -3.12 0.83 13.61
C ALA A 234 -3.69 1.96 12.74
N ILE A 235 -4.18 1.59 11.56
CA ILE A 235 -5.00 2.42 10.68
C ILE A 235 -6.31 1.66 10.45
N VAL A 236 -7.43 2.31 10.73
CA VAL A 236 -8.77 1.74 10.72
C VAL A 236 -9.64 2.56 9.80
N GLY A 237 -10.46 1.95 8.96
CA GLY A 237 -11.37 2.71 8.12
C GLY A 237 -11.94 1.98 6.93
N ASP A 238 -12.51 2.74 5.99
CA ASP A 238 -13.11 2.21 4.77
C ASP A 238 -12.11 2.12 3.63
N PHE A 239 -11.29 1.07 3.67
CA PHE A 239 -10.31 0.80 2.62
C PHE A 239 -10.94 0.43 1.28
N GLN A 240 -12.19 -0.07 1.26
CA GLN A 240 -12.82 -0.55 0.03
C GLN A 240 -13.43 0.57 -0.79
N ASN A 241 -14.02 1.60 -0.15
CA ASN A 241 -14.74 2.65 -0.84
C ASN A 241 -14.05 4.01 -0.78
N ALA A 242 -13.38 4.34 0.35
CA ALA A 242 -12.73 5.63 0.56
C ALA A 242 -11.24 5.65 0.14
N PHE A 243 -10.70 4.52 -0.30
CA PHE A 243 -9.34 4.41 -0.85
C PHE A 243 -9.38 3.73 -2.22
N LYS A 244 -8.60 4.25 -3.16
CA LYS A 244 -8.48 3.69 -4.50
C LYS A 244 -7.01 3.51 -4.86
N TRP A 245 -6.67 2.35 -5.43
CA TRP A 245 -5.33 2.08 -5.94
C TRP A 245 -5.35 1.17 -7.16
N GLY A 246 -4.25 1.16 -7.90
CA GLY A 246 -4.10 0.22 -9.00
C GLY A 246 -2.81 0.42 -9.77
N TYR A 247 -2.55 -0.54 -10.65
CA TYR A 247 -1.44 -0.49 -11.58
C TYR A 247 -1.80 0.33 -12.82
N ALA A 248 -0.84 1.14 -13.27
CA ALA A 248 -1.01 1.96 -14.48
C ALA A 248 -0.40 1.33 -15.72
N LYS A 249 0.51 0.36 -15.56
CA LYS A 249 1.22 -0.27 -16.67
C LYS A 249 1.75 -1.64 -16.26
N ASP A 250 1.87 -2.53 -17.25
CA ASP A 250 2.56 -3.80 -17.09
C ASP A 250 4.00 -3.59 -16.62
N ILE A 251 4.48 -4.54 -15.81
CA ILE A 251 5.82 -4.49 -15.21
C ILE A 251 6.83 -5.00 -16.24
N PRO A 252 7.64 -4.14 -16.88
CA PRO A 252 8.68 -4.57 -17.78
C PRO A 252 9.92 -5.04 -17.02
N LEU A 253 10.52 -6.13 -17.45
CA LEU A 253 11.92 -6.42 -17.16
C LEU A 253 12.77 -5.85 -18.30
N LYS A 254 13.76 -5.06 -17.97
CA LYS A 254 14.77 -4.58 -18.91
C LYS A 254 16.10 -5.22 -18.60
N VAL A 255 16.75 -5.76 -19.63
CA VAL A 255 18.15 -6.17 -19.57
C VAL A 255 18.96 -5.05 -20.23
N ILE A 256 19.88 -4.46 -19.50
CA ILE A 256 20.75 -3.37 -19.97
C ILE A 256 22.19 -3.91 -19.98
N GLU A 257 22.84 -3.82 -21.13
CA GLU A 257 24.15 -4.42 -21.36
C GLU A 257 25.29 -3.39 -21.38
N TYR A 258 24.96 -2.09 -21.37
CA TYR A 258 25.95 -1.02 -21.52
C TYR A 258 25.75 0.10 -20.53
N GLY A 259 26.83 0.85 -20.24
CA GLY A 259 26.82 2.04 -19.42
C GLY A 259 26.79 1.75 -17.93
N CYS A 260 26.44 2.77 -17.15
CA CYS A 260 26.30 2.70 -15.69
C CYS A 260 24.84 3.04 -15.31
N PRO A 261 23.88 2.13 -15.48
CA PRO A 261 22.46 2.41 -15.34
C PRO A 261 22.00 2.65 -13.90
N ASP A 262 22.76 2.24 -12.92
CA ASP A 262 22.54 2.44 -11.47
C ASP A 262 23.30 3.63 -10.90
N ASN A 263 24.07 4.33 -11.75
CA ASN A 263 24.94 5.45 -11.38
C ASN A 263 25.97 5.09 -10.29
N ASP A 264 26.32 3.80 -10.17
CA ASP A 264 27.39 3.33 -9.30
C ASP A 264 28.74 3.50 -10.01
N THR A 265 29.40 4.63 -9.69
CA THR A 265 30.70 4.98 -10.29
C THR A 265 31.84 4.08 -9.82
N GLU A 266 31.75 3.44 -8.66
CA GLU A 266 32.75 2.50 -8.15
C GLU A 266 32.66 1.17 -8.90
N ALA A 267 31.46 0.68 -9.15
CA ALA A 267 31.23 -0.52 -9.94
C ALA A 267 31.45 -0.30 -11.45
N GLY A 268 31.49 0.95 -11.91
CA GLY A 268 31.86 1.36 -13.26
C GLY A 268 30.91 0.93 -14.38
N ASP A 269 31.44 0.89 -15.61
CA ASP A 269 30.69 0.48 -16.80
C ASP A 269 30.45 -1.03 -16.82
N LEU A 270 29.22 -1.45 -17.19
CA LEU A 270 28.81 -2.85 -17.23
C LEU A 270 29.68 -3.69 -18.16
N GLN A 271 29.96 -3.19 -19.36
CA GLN A 271 30.70 -3.91 -20.38
C GLN A 271 32.18 -4.11 -19.99
N GLY A 272 32.75 -3.09 -19.32
CA GLY A 272 34.12 -3.16 -18.80
C GLY A 272 34.32 -4.19 -17.67
N HIS A 273 33.22 -4.66 -17.06
CA HIS A 273 33.22 -5.58 -15.93
C HIS A 273 32.50 -6.91 -16.22
N ASN A 274 32.18 -7.21 -17.49
CA ASN A 274 31.44 -8.40 -17.91
C ASN A 274 30.11 -8.55 -17.11
N GLN A 275 29.31 -7.50 -17.07
CA GLN A 275 28.07 -7.46 -16.33
C GLN A 275 26.90 -7.01 -17.21
N VAL A 276 25.70 -7.45 -16.84
CA VAL A 276 24.43 -6.93 -17.33
C VAL A 276 23.60 -6.45 -16.14
N TYR A 277 22.74 -5.45 -16.39
CA TYR A 277 21.87 -4.88 -15.38
C TYR A 277 20.42 -5.28 -15.65
N LEU A 278 19.81 -5.97 -14.70
CA LEU A 278 18.41 -6.34 -14.73
C LEU A 278 17.61 -5.27 -13.97
N ARG A 279 16.63 -4.64 -14.63
CA ARG A 279 15.79 -3.62 -14.05
C ARG A 279 14.32 -3.93 -14.22
N SER A 280 13.57 -3.88 -13.12
CA SER A 280 12.12 -3.97 -13.13
C SER A 280 11.50 -2.70 -12.60
N GLU A 281 10.43 -2.23 -13.23
CA GLU A 281 9.72 -0.99 -12.92
C GLU A 281 8.24 -1.28 -12.77
N ALA A 282 7.60 -0.74 -11.73
CA ALA A 282 6.15 -0.78 -11.55
C ALA A 282 5.59 0.63 -11.39
N PHE A 283 4.42 0.87 -11.94
CA PHE A 283 3.71 2.13 -11.82
C PHE A 283 2.42 1.89 -11.06
N ILE A 284 2.36 2.36 -9.81
CA ILE A 284 1.21 2.21 -8.93
C ILE A 284 0.67 3.60 -8.60
N GLY A 285 -0.62 3.80 -8.85
CA GLY A 285 -1.32 5.00 -8.41
C GLY A 285 -2.24 4.67 -7.24
N TRP A 286 -2.39 5.63 -6.31
CA TRP A 286 -3.35 5.54 -5.23
C TRP A 286 -3.86 6.92 -4.82
N GLY A 287 -4.96 6.94 -4.09
CA GLY A 287 -5.51 8.14 -3.51
C GLY A 287 -6.50 7.84 -2.40
N ILE A 288 -6.44 8.65 -1.36
CA ILE A 288 -7.39 8.67 -0.27
C ILE A 288 -8.52 9.61 -0.71
N LEU A 289 -9.70 9.05 -0.97
CA LEU A 289 -10.85 9.79 -1.52
C LEU A 289 -11.62 10.54 -0.43
N ASP A 290 -11.70 9.94 0.75
CA ASP A 290 -12.36 10.52 1.92
C ASP A 290 -11.50 10.31 3.17
N PRO A 291 -10.70 11.30 3.57
CA PRO A 291 -9.88 11.20 4.78
C PRO A 291 -10.68 11.01 6.07
N GLY A 292 -11.92 11.49 6.12
CA GLY A 292 -12.82 11.33 7.27
C GLY A 292 -13.27 9.88 7.52
N ALA A 293 -13.12 9.01 6.51
CA ALA A 293 -13.40 7.59 6.63
C ALA A 293 -12.28 6.78 7.30
N PHE A 294 -11.24 7.44 7.83
CA PHE A 294 -10.10 6.79 8.46
C PHE A 294 -9.78 7.38 9.82
N ALA A 295 -9.35 6.51 10.72
CA ALA A 295 -8.79 6.86 12.02
C ALA A 295 -7.47 6.12 12.23
N LYS A 296 -6.59 6.69 13.04
CA LYS A 296 -5.26 6.18 13.34
C LYS A 296 -5.06 5.98 14.84
N ILE A 297 -4.39 4.91 15.23
CA ILE A 297 -3.93 4.68 16.58
C ILE A 297 -2.41 4.82 16.58
N ALA A 298 -1.88 5.76 17.36
CA ALA A 298 -0.45 6.03 17.45
C ALA A 298 0.02 6.08 18.91
N ALA A 299 1.23 5.60 19.16
CA ALA A 299 1.83 5.78 20.47
C ALA A 299 2.15 7.28 20.69
N SER A 300 2.04 7.75 21.92
CA SER A 300 2.49 9.11 22.27
C SER A 300 3.98 9.24 21.95
N ASN A 301 4.36 10.37 21.36
CA ASN A 301 5.76 10.77 21.32
C ASN A 301 6.22 10.95 22.76
N GLY A 302 7.12 10.07 23.23
CA GLY A 302 7.72 10.15 24.56
C GLY A 302 8.58 11.40 24.72
#